data_62d8b065e7297544fe349d59e4febe1f
#
_entry.id   62d8b065e7297544fe349d59e4febe1f
#
_cell.length_a   1.000
_cell.length_b   1.000
_cell.length_c   1.000
_cell.angle_alpha   90.00
_cell.angle_beta   90.00
_cell.angle_gamma   90.00
#
_symmetry.space_group_name_H-M   'P 1'
#
loop_
_entity.id
_entity.type
_entity.pdbx_description
1 polymer ?
#
loop_
_entity_poly.entity_id
_entity_poly.type
_entity_poly.pdbx_seq_one_letter_code
_entity_poly.pdbx_strand_id
1 'polypeptide(L)'
;MSNSTIINTKVVKQVTKTDDNQEPNSPSLNAQDTQDEHDTNDQSTVSESTASKTQSNITQNNISLEQFANQSKQRNALEQMTTAQQTSTDETETETSTDETETETSTDETKTKAVDTVNTADAAGKHDIKHDIKVAILGGNRIPFARSNSVYADASNIDMLTAALNGLVERHDLQGKRVGEVVAGAVLKLSRDLNLTREATLNTALDPQTPAYDVSQACGTGLQATFAAADKIALGIIDSAIVGGVDTTSDAPIELGDGLRKVLIKLGAARTNKQRLQALLQLDPKDLINAPRNGEPRTGLSMGEHQAITALEWDISREAQDELAVNSHKNLARAYEQGFMDDLITPYKGLTRDNNLRPDSSLEKLAKLKPVFGKKNANPTMTAANSTPLTDGASCVLLGTDEWAEKNGLRPLAYITNHETAAVDFIGKNGVTEGLLMAPAYAVPRMLKRAGLSLQDFDFYEIHEAFASQVLSTLAAWEDDTFCQQRLGLEKALGSIDKSKLNVNGSSLAAGHPFAATGGRILATAAKLLDQKGSGRALISICAAGGQGVTCILEK
;
A
#
# COMPACT_ATOMS: atom_id res chain seq x y z
N MET A 1 57.10 14.30 31.33
CA MET A 1 57.82 15.28 30.50
C MET A 1 56.84 15.64 29.41
N SER A 2 56.02 16.67 29.61
CA SER A 2 56.14 18.09 29.23
C SER A 2 56.19 18.24 27.72
N ASN A 3 55.33 19.00 27.01
CA ASN A 3 54.58 20.24 27.19
C ASN A 3 53.56 20.30 26.02
N SER A 4 52.30 20.59 26.20
CA SER A 4 51.62 21.91 26.28
C SER A 4 52.05 22.92 25.20
N THR A 5 51.10 23.32 24.35
CA THR A 5 50.87 24.74 24.09
C THR A 5 49.46 24.96 23.49
N ILE A 6 48.68 25.71 24.24
CA ILE A 6 47.40 26.36 23.95
C ILE A 6 47.70 27.66 23.22
N ILE A 7 46.97 28.06 22.20
CA ILE A 7 46.72 29.47 21.89
C ILE A 7 45.25 29.71 21.57
N ASN A 8 44.63 30.46 22.46
CA ASN A 8 43.38 31.18 22.41
C ASN A 8 43.60 32.54 21.73
N THR A 9 42.68 33.04 20.94
CA THR A 9 42.34 34.49 21.03
C THR A 9 41.00 34.82 20.36
N LYS A 10 40.11 35.40 21.16
CA LYS A 10 38.90 36.20 20.88
C LYS A 10 39.24 37.54 20.20
N VAL A 11 38.28 38.11 19.45
CA VAL A 11 37.87 39.54 19.41
C VAL A 11 36.55 39.59 18.62
N VAL A 12 35.44 39.95 19.01
CA VAL A 12 34.60 40.86 19.79
C VAL A 12 34.55 42.31 19.25
N LYS A 13 33.28 42.69 18.94
CA LYS A 13 32.60 44.01 18.94
C LYS A 13 32.83 44.93 17.73
N GLN A 14 31.93 45.83 17.31
CA GLN A 14 30.59 46.34 17.74
C GLN A 14 30.09 47.32 16.65
N VAL A 15 28.77 47.33 16.38
CA VAL A 15 27.80 48.43 16.45
C VAL A 15 28.08 49.72 15.66
N THR A 16 27.16 50.14 14.79
CA THR A 16 26.37 51.37 15.01
C THR A 16 25.15 51.44 14.03
N LYS A 17 24.06 51.91 14.59
CA LYS A 17 22.79 52.33 13.97
C LYS A 17 22.98 53.64 13.20
N THR A 18 22.16 53.88 12.17
CA THR A 18 21.41 55.16 12.00
C THR A 18 20.17 54.92 11.14
N ASP A 19 19.07 55.54 11.62
CA ASP A 19 17.77 55.71 11.06
C ASP A 19 17.80 56.56 9.77
N ASP A 20 16.85 56.41 8.86
CA ASP A 20 15.81 57.37 8.55
C ASP A 20 14.96 56.99 7.31
N ASN A 21 13.66 57.02 7.56
CA ASN A 21 12.49 57.40 6.77
C ASN A 21 12.67 57.75 5.28
N GLN A 22 11.82 57.15 4.44
CA GLN A 22 10.74 57.85 3.69
C GLN A 22 10.08 56.94 2.64
N GLU A 23 8.79 56.65 2.81
CA GLU A 23 7.86 56.46 1.70
C GLU A 23 7.70 57.80 0.95
N PRO A 24 7.30 57.77 -0.36
CA PRO A 24 5.89 57.76 -0.62
C PRO A 24 5.39 57.16 -1.98
N ASN A 25 4.09 56.83 -1.91
CA ASN A 25 3.05 56.99 -2.92
C ASN A 25 2.99 56.16 -4.19
N SER A 26 1.91 55.40 -4.19
CA SER A 26 1.14 54.93 -5.37
C SER A 26 0.71 56.09 -6.28
N PRO A 27 0.34 55.78 -7.55
CA PRO A 27 -1.10 55.97 -7.85
C PRO A 27 -1.76 54.83 -8.64
N SER A 28 -2.99 54.63 -8.25
CA SER A 28 -4.08 53.98 -8.97
C SER A 28 -4.40 54.65 -10.32
N LEU A 29 -4.80 53.86 -11.31
CA LEU A 29 -5.76 54.32 -12.31
C LEU A 29 -6.62 53.16 -12.86
N ASN A 30 -7.89 53.48 -12.84
CA ASN A 30 -9.07 52.74 -13.25
C ASN A 30 -9.21 52.56 -14.76
N ALA A 31 -9.85 51.46 -15.13
CA ALA A 31 -11.12 51.35 -15.86
C ALA A 31 -11.16 51.64 -17.37
N GLN A 32 -11.76 50.77 -18.06
CA GLN A 32 -12.97 50.82 -18.91
C GLN A 32 -12.89 50.06 -20.21
N ASP A 33 -13.84 49.13 -20.27
CA ASP A 33 -14.70 48.68 -21.37
C ASP A 33 -14.36 49.15 -22.79
N THR A 34 -14.35 48.20 -23.72
CA THR A 34 -15.24 48.26 -24.90
C THR A 34 -15.42 46.86 -25.54
N GLN A 35 -16.69 46.50 -25.70
CA GLN A 35 -17.24 45.53 -26.61
C GLN A 35 -16.91 45.96 -28.05
N ASP A 36 -16.71 44.96 -28.95
CA ASP A 36 -17.32 44.98 -30.25
C ASP A 36 -17.38 43.57 -30.86
N GLU A 37 -18.60 43.22 -31.22
CA GLU A 37 -18.99 42.09 -32.09
C GLU A 37 -18.49 42.29 -33.50
N HIS A 38 -18.11 41.23 -34.20
CA HIS A 38 -18.50 41.05 -35.62
C HIS A 38 -18.47 39.58 -36.06
N ASP A 39 -19.65 39.14 -36.41
CA ASP A 39 -19.98 37.99 -37.27
C ASP A 39 -19.23 38.03 -38.60
N THR A 40 -18.77 36.88 -39.07
CA THR A 40 -18.93 36.47 -40.51
C THR A 40 -18.84 34.96 -40.67
N ASN A 41 -19.95 34.41 -41.10
CA ASN A 41 -20.13 33.13 -41.78
C ASN A 41 -19.12 32.96 -42.95
N ASP A 42 -18.52 31.80 -43.10
CA ASP A 42 -18.39 31.21 -44.42
C ASP A 42 -18.40 29.66 -44.38
N GLN A 43 -19.34 29.12 -45.13
CA GLN A 43 -19.51 27.70 -45.44
C GLN A 43 -18.55 27.31 -46.56
N SER A 44 -17.83 26.23 -46.41
CA SER A 44 -17.41 25.42 -47.54
C SER A 44 -17.44 23.92 -47.21
N THR A 45 -18.37 23.28 -47.83
CA THR A 45 -18.54 21.83 -48.01
C THR A 45 -17.36 21.21 -48.74
N VAL A 46 -16.75 20.14 -48.19
CA VAL A 46 -16.03 19.13 -48.99
C VAL A 46 -16.25 17.75 -48.39
N SER A 47 -17.06 16.99 -49.14
CA SER A 47 -17.09 15.55 -49.39
C SER A 47 -16.59 14.56 -48.36
N GLU A 48 -17.56 13.78 -47.88
CA GLU A 48 -17.39 12.39 -47.44
C GLU A 48 -16.88 11.50 -48.59
N SER A 49 -15.80 10.78 -48.40
CA SER A 49 -15.65 9.44 -49.00
C SER A 49 -14.47 8.67 -48.39
N THR A 50 -14.73 7.42 -48.03
CA THR A 50 -13.80 6.31 -47.83
C THR A 50 -12.94 6.29 -46.56
N ALA A 51 -13.52 5.79 -45.47
CA ALA A 51 -12.79 5.03 -44.46
C ALA A 51 -13.69 3.93 -43.86
N SER A 52 -14.05 2.95 -44.67
CA SER A 52 -14.56 1.68 -44.19
C SER A 52 -13.61 0.58 -44.61
N LYS A 53 -13.28 -0.30 -43.65
CA LYS A 53 -12.49 -1.54 -43.74
C LYS A 53 -11.04 -1.42 -43.31
N THR A 54 -10.82 -1.48 -42.01
CA THR A 54 -9.93 -2.45 -41.37
C THR A 54 -10.15 -2.41 -39.84
N GLN A 55 -11.28 -2.92 -39.40
CA GLN A 55 -11.54 -3.30 -38.01
C GLN A 55 -11.70 -4.82 -38.02
N SER A 56 -10.61 -5.53 -37.86
CA SER A 56 -10.65 -6.96 -37.55
C SER A 56 -9.61 -7.28 -36.51
N ASN A 57 -10.13 -7.83 -35.41
CA ASN A 57 -9.46 -8.66 -34.42
C ASN A 57 -8.53 -7.98 -33.40
N ILE A 58 -9.11 -7.21 -32.48
CA ILE A 58 -8.76 -7.30 -31.05
C ILE A 58 -10.08 -7.30 -30.30
N THR A 59 -10.72 -8.46 -30.19
CA THR A 59 -11.80 -8.71 -29.25
C THR A 59 -11.17 -8.91 -27.88
N GLN A 60 -10.76 -7.84 -27.23
CA GLN A 60 -10.65 -7.81 -25.79
C GLN A 60 -12.08 -7.62 -25.27
N ASN A 61 -12.54 -8.57 -24.45
CA ASN A 61 -13.82 -8.51 -23.76
C ASN A 61 -13.86 -7.26 -22.88
N ASN A 62 -14.30 -6.15 -23.44
CA ASN A 62 -14.75 -5.00 -22.68
C ASN A 62 -16.13 -5.36 -22.11
N ILE A 63 -16.14 -6.00 -20.95
CA ILE A 63 -17.34 -6.15 -20.15
C ILE A 63 -17.76 -4.74 -19.76
N SER A 64 -18.92 -4.28 -20.21
CA SER A 64 -19.45 -2.96 -19.82
C SER A 64 -19.79 -2.97 -18.32
N LEU A 65 -19.68 -1.81 -17.67
CA LEU A 65 -20.09 -1.63 -16.26
C LEU A 65 -21.52 -2.12 -16.00
N GLU A 66 -22.40 -2.01 -17.01
CA GLU A 66 -23.78 -2.56 -16.94
C GLU A 66 -23.83 -4.08 -16.99
N GLN A 67 -22.94 -4.72 -17.72
CA GLN A 67 -22.84 -6.20 -17.73
C GLN A 67 -22.32 -6.72 -16.40
N PHE A 68 -21.39 -6.00 -15.77
CA PHE A 68 -20.88 -6.35 -14.44
C PHE A 68 -21.97 -6.17 -13.35
N ALA A 69 -22.70 -5.06 -13.38
CA ALA A 69 -23.82 -4.80 -12.46
C ALA A 69 -24.99 -5.76 -12.67
N ASN A 70 -25.27 -6.19 -13.91
CA ASN A 70 -26.29 -7.17 -14.23
C ASN A 70 -25.89 -8.60 -13.84
N GLN A 71 -24.61 -8.95 -13.92
CA GLN A 71 -24.09 -10.20 -13.39
C GLN A 71 -24.23 -10.29 -11.86
N SER A 72 -23.99 -9.19 -11.17
CA SER A 72 -24.16 -9.09 -9.71
C SER A 72 -25.65 -9.28 -9.30
N LYS A 73 -26.59 -8.67 -10.01
CA LYS A 73 -28.04 -8.86 -9.78
C LYS A 73 -28.53 -10.27 -10.11
N GLN A 74 -28.02 -10.87 -11.19
CA GLN A 74 -28.33 -12.26 -11.54
C GLN A 74 -27.76 -13.24 -10.51
N ARG A 75 -26.63 -12.92 -9.91
CA ARG A 75 -26.00 -13.66 -8.83
C ARG A 75 -26.90 -13.74 -7.60
N ASN A 76 -27.43 -12.61 -7.13
CA ASN A 76 -28.33 -12.57 -5.97
C ASN A 76 -29.64 -13.35 -6.21
N ALA A 77 -30.12 -13.36 -7.46
CA ALA A 77 -31.28 -14.16 -7.83
C ALA A 77 -30.98 -15.67 -7.90
N LEU A 78 -29.79 -16.06 -8.36
CA LEU A 78 -29.36 -17.47 -8.44
C LEU A 78 -29.11 -18.06 -7.04
N GLU A 79 -28.50 -17.29 -6.14
CA GLU A 79 -28.25 -17.66 -4.74
C GLU A 79 -29.56 -17.86 -3.98
N GLN A 80 -30.59 -17.06 -4.22
CA GLN A 80 -31.94 -17.26 -3.65
C GLN A 80 -32.61 -18.51 -4.19
N MET A 81 -32.36 -18.92 -5.43
CA MET A 81 -32.91 -20.14 -6.02
C MET A 81 -32.20 -21.40 -5.53
N THR A 82 -30.90 -21.33 -5.25
CA THR A 82 -30.11 -22.48 -4.76
C THR A 82 -30.45 -22.79 -3.29
N THR A 83 -30.75 -21.79 -2.48
CA THR A 83 -31.19 -21.96 -1.09
C THR A 83 -32.55 -22.58 -1.00
N ALA A 84 -33.44 -22.33 -1.98
CA ALA A 84 -34.79 -22.95 -2.06
C ALA A 84 -34.77 -24.43 -2.52
N GLN A 85 -33.68 -24.88 -3.17
CA GLN A 85 -33.54 -26.28 -3.61
C GLN A 85 -32.84 -27.18 -2.58
N GLN A 86 -32.07 -26.64 -1.65
CA GLN A 86 -31.39 -27.41 -0.59
C GLN A 86 -32.29 -27.80 0.59
N THR A 87 -33.48 -27.22 0.70
CA THR A 87 -34.46 -27.57 1.76
C THR A 87 -35.42 -28.71 1.38
N SER A 88 -35.22 -29.37 0.23
CA SER A 88 -36.18 -30.41 -0.26
C SER A 88 -35.56 -31.81 -0.46
N THR A 89 -34.32 -32.07 -0.02
CA THR A 89 -33.70 -33.40 -0.16
C THR A 89 -32.96 -33.84 1.11
N ASP A 90 -33.69 -33.93 2.22
CA ASP A 90 -33.26 -34.72 3.37
C ASP A 90 -34.44 -35.56 3.84
N GLU A 91 -34.56 -36.74 3.25
CA GLU A 91 -35.25 -37.93 3.79
C GLU A 91 -35.06 -39.08 2.80
N THR A 92 -34.09 -39.95 3.02
CA THR A 92 -34.22 -41.41 2.91
C THR A 92 -32.90 -42.10 3.28
N GLU A 93 -33.00 -42.85 4.37
CA GLU A 93 -32.05 -43.86 4.80
C GLU A 93 -31.97 -45.02 3.80
N THR A 94 -30.80 -45.68 3.70
CA THR A 94 -30.75 -47.15 3.84
C THR A 94 -29.30 -47.65 3.89
N GLU A 95 -29.07 -48.54 4.85
CA GLU A 95 -27.91 -49.38 5.14
C GLU A 95 -27.53 -50.31 3.99
N THR A 96 -26.24 -50.67 3.86
CA THR A 96 -25.77 -52.08 3.79
C THR A 96 -24.25 -52.16 3.62
N SER A 97 -23.58 -52.79 4.58
CA SER A 97 -22.71 -53.99 4.63
C SER A 97 -21.43 -54.06 3.80
N THR A 98 -20.33 -54.10 4.57
CA THR A 98 -19.13 -54.97 4.50
C THR A 98 -18.84 -55.77 3.24
N ASP A 99 -17.60 -55.66 2.71
CA ASP A 99 -16.77 -56.84 2.44
C ASP A 99 -15.26 -56.52 2.42
N GLU A 100 -14.52 -57.36 3.16
CA GLU A 100 -13.08 -57.42 3.26
C GLU A 100 -12.54 -58.23 2.09
N THR A 101 -11.39 -57.83 1.52
CA THR A 101 -10.52 -58.78 0.82
C THR A 101 -9.06 -58.40 0.97
N GLU A 102 -8.38 -59.19 1.77
CA GLU A 102 -6.94 -59.32 1.84
C GLU A 102 -6.34 -59.87 0.53
N THR A 103 -5.22 -59.36 0.13
CA THR A 103 -4.32 -60.07 -0.78
C THR A 103 -2.86 -59.82 -0.39
N GLU A 104 -2.26 -60.88 0.13
CA GLU A 104 -0.80 -61.07 0.26
C GLU A 104 -0.15 -61.23 -1.10
N THR A 105 1.08 -60.76 -1.24
CA THR A 105 2.22 -61.43 -1.94
C THR A 105 3.43 -60.52 -1.84
N SER A 106 4.43 -60.94 -1.33
CA SER A 106 5.61 -61.85 -1.54
C SER A 106 6.89 -60.99 -1.71
N THR A 107 7.81 -61.34 -0.84
CA THR A 107 9.20 -60.92 -0.70
C THR A 107 10.05 -61.16 -1.95
N ASP A 108 10.94 -60.24 -2.29
CA ASP A 108 12.17 -60.54 -2.98
C ASP A 108 13.37 -59.81 -2.36
N GLU A 109 14.29 -60.61 -1.85
CA GLU A 109 15.55 -60.20 -1.25
C GLU A 109 16.58 -59.92 -2.34
N THR A 110 17.14 -58.72 -2.37
CA THR A 110 18.41 -58.47 -3.05
C THR A 110 19.40 -57.79 -2.10
N LYS A 111 20.40 -58.55 -1.74
CA LYS A 111 21.59 -58.17 -0.99
C LYS A 111 22.31 -57.00 -1.65
N THR A 112 22.51 -55.90 -0.97
CA THR A 112 23.56 -54.93 -1.30
C THR A 112 24.42 -54.67 -0.06
N LYS A 113 25.74 -54.68 -0.33
CA LYS A 113 26.85 -54.64 0.61
C LYS A 113 26.81 -53.42 1.54
N ALA A 114 27.15 -53.67 2.80
CA ALA A 114 27.44 -52.68 3.82
C ALA A 114 28.59 -51.76 3.38
N VAL A 115 28.36 -50.47 3.43
CA VAL A 115 29.40 -49.44 3.47
C VAL A 115 29.42 -48.89 4.90
N ASP A 116 30.63 -48.94 5.46
CA ASP A 116 30.91 -48.52 6.84
C ASP A 116 30.35 -47.14 7.14
N THR A 117 29.41 -47.09 8.07
CA THR A 117 28.91 -45.85 8.68
C THR A 117 29.94 -45.37 9.68
N VAL A 118 30.64 -44.29 9.33
CA VAL A 118 31.39 -43.48 10.28
C VAL A 118 30.37 -42.83 11.22
N ASN A 119 30.40 -43.22 12.48
CA ASN A 119 29.68 -42.57 13.57
C ASN A 119 30.15 -41.11 13.73
N THR A 120 29.40 -40.16 13.21
CA THR A 120 29.44 -38.77 13.64
C THR A 120 28.12 -38.42 14.37
N ALA A 121 27.89 -39.09 15.46
CA ALA A 121 26.91 -38.65 16.46
C ALA A 121 27.70 -37.98 17.57
N ASP A 122 27.85 -36.67 17.50
CA ASP A 122 27.98 -35.72 18.64
C ASP A 122 28.47 -34.38 18.12
N ALA A 123 27.59 -33.58 17.53
CA ALA A 123 27.65 -32.11 17.47
C ALA A 123 26.40 -31.51 16.77
N ALA A 124 25.23 -32.13 16.88
CA ALA A 124 23.99 -31.42 16.61
C ALA A 124 23.56 -30.82 17.96
N GLY A 125 24.09 -29.64 18.28
CA GLY A 125 23.47 -28.79 19.29
C GLY A 125 21.99 -28.65 18.91
N LYS A 126 21.09 -29.19 19.77
CA LYS A 126 19.67 -28.88 19.69
C LYS A 126 19.57 -27.37 19.76
N HIS A 127 19.38 -26.70 18.64
CA HIS A 127 18.76 -25.40 18.64
C HIS A 127 17.35 -25.63 19.18
N ASP A 128 17.18 -25.46 20.48
CA ASP A 128 15.87 -25.23 21.05
C ASP A 128 15.37 -23.96 20.36
N ILE A 129 14.48 -24.12 19.38
CA ILE A 129 13.74 -23.01 18.79
C ILE A 129 12.96 -22.44 19.96
N LYS A 130 13.41 -21.29 20.48
CA LYS A 130 12.70 -20.55 21.50
C LYS A 130 11.37 -20.11 20.87
N HIS A 131 10.29 -20.83 21.18
CA HIS A 131 8.95 -20.60 20.62
C HIS A 131 8.28 -19.30 21.11
N ASP A 132 8.97 -18.42 21.85
CA ASP A 132 8.39 -17.24 22.50
C ASP A 132 9.13 -15.92 22.22
N ILE A 133 9.86 -15.81 21.09
CA ILE A 133 10.51 -14.55 20.72
C ILE A 133 9.44 -13.55 20.26
N LYS A 134 9.23 -12.52 21.06
CA LYS A 134 8.33 -11.42 20.69
C LYS A 134 8.97 -10.48 19.69
N VAL A 135 8.18 -10.02 18.74
CA VAL A 135 8.61 -9.04 17.74
C VAL A 135 8.14 -7.65 18.17
N ALA A 136 9.07 -6.88 18.72
CA ALA A 136 8.81 -5.52 19.19
C ALA A 136 8.91 -4.50 18.06
N ILE A 137 8.01 -3.54 18.07
CA ILE A 137 8.13 -2.28 17.31
C ILE A 137 8.83 -1.28 18.23
N LEU A 138 10.01 -0.81 17.83
CA LEU A 138 10.89 0.03 18.64
C LEU A 138 10.83 1.51 18.26
N GLY A 139 10.39 1.81 17.05
CA GLY A 139 10.25 3.17 16.56
C GLY A 139 9.85 3.19 15.09
N GLY A 140 9.46 4.36 14.62
CA GLY A 140 9.13 4.59 13.22
C GLY A 140 9.55 5.97 12.76
N ASN A 141 9.74 6.11 11.46
CA ASN A 141 10.04 7.38 10.82
C ASN A 141 9.49 7.43 9.41
N ARG A 142 9.15 8.62 8.97
CA ARG A 142 8.79 8.90 7.58
C ARG A 142 9.19 10.33 7.20
N ILE A 143 9.27 10.60 5.92
CA ILE A 143 9.20 11.98 5.44
C ILE A 143 7.73 12.41 5.30
N PRO A 144 7.39 13.72 5.34
CA PRO A 144 6.05 14.18 4.98
C PRO A 144 5.66 13.64 3.62
N PHE A 145 4.41 13.26 3.43
CA PHE A 145 3.94 12.85 2.10
C PHE A 145 3.57 14.08 1.27
N ALA A 146 3.99 14.10 0.03
CA ALA A 146 3.76 15.19 -0.91
C ALA A 146 2.83 14.75 -2.05
N ARG A 147 1.95 15.63 -2.51
CA ARG A 147 1.15 15.38 -3.71
C ARG A 147 2.06 15.26 -4.92
N SER A 148 1.70 14.37 -5.83
CA SER A 148 2.41 14.18 -7.09
C SER A 148 2.65 15.51 -7.84
N ASN A 149 3.79 15.59 -8.51
CA ASN A 149 4.23 16.77 -9.27
C ASN A 149 4.29 18.06 -8.42
N SER A 150 4.68 17.93 -7.14
CA SER A 150 4.88 19.06 -6.23
C SER A 150 6.32 19.11 -5.71
N VAL A 151 6.54 19.27 -4.41
CA VAL A 151 7.86 19.52 -3.80
C VAL A 151 8.86 18.38 -4.02
N TYR A 152 8.40 17.15 -4.25
CA TYR A 152 9.25 15.98 -4.47
C TYR A 152 9.37 15.58 -5.95
N ALA A 153 8.98 16.45 -6.90
CA ALA A 153 9.02 16.13 -8.33
C ALA A 153 10.41 15.68 -8.82
N ASP A 154 11.48 16.21 -8.21
CA ASP A 154 12.88 15.88 -8.54
C ASP A 154 13.52 14.89 -7.54
N ALA A 155 12.74 14.18 -6.73
CA ALA A 155 13.23 13.20 -5.78
C ALA A 155 12.96 11.77 -6.27
N SER A 156 14.02 10.96 -6.36
CA SER A 156 13.89 9.55 -6.68
C SER A 156 13.39 8.73 -5.47
N ASN A 157 12.95 7.50 -5.71
CA ASN A 157 12.67 6.54 -4.65
C ASN A 157 13.87 6.34 -3.72
N ILE A 158 15.09 6.24 -4.27
CA ILE A 158 16.32 6.09 -3.46
C ILE A 158 16.50 7.29 -2.54
N ASP A 159 16.36 8.53 -3.04
CA ASP A 159 16.53 9.74 -2.24
C ASP A 159 15.55 9.79 -1.07
N MET A 160 14.27 9.51 -1.34
CA MET A 160 13.22 9.57 -0.32
C MET A 160 13.34 8.44 0.72
N LEU A 161 13.65 7.21 0.29
CA LEU A 161 13.88 6.10 1.23
C LEU A 161 15.12 6.34 2.07
N THR A 162 16.22 6.84 1.48
CA THR A 162 17.44 7.22 2.20
C THR A 162 17.12 8.28 3.26
N ALA A 163 16.33 9.30 2.93
CA ALA A 163 15.95 10.34 3.89
C ALA A 163 15.12 9.78 5.06
N ALA A 164 14.17 8.90 4.80
CA ALA A 164 13.39 8.25 5.85
C ALA A 164 14.26 7.34 6.74
N LEU A 165 15.15 6.55 6.14
CA LEU A 165 16.08 5.68 6.85
C LEU A 165 17.08 6.48 7.71
N ASN A 166 17.67 7.55 7.17
CA ASN A 166 18.59 8.41 7.92
C ASN A 166 17.92 9.04 9.13
N GLY A 167 16.69 9.54 8.98
CA GLY A 167 15.94 10.07 10.11
C GLY A 167 15.64 9.02 11.21
N LEU A 168 15.43 7.75 10.84
CA LEU A 168 15.28 6.65 11.80
C LEU A 168 16.63 6.34 12.46
N VAL A 169 17.69 6.21 11.67
CA VAL A 169 19.07 5.92 12.13
C VAL A 169 19.55 6.98 13.12
N GLU A 170 19.31 8.24 12.82
CA GLU A 170 19.67 9.36 13.69
C GLU A 170 18.87 9.37 14.99
N ARG A 171 17.56 9.16 14.92
CA ARG A 171 16.65 9.20 16.08
C ARG A 171 16.92 8.07 17.08
N HIS A 172 17.41 6.93 16.62
CA HIS A 172 17.63 5.74 17.45
C HIS A 172 19.12 5.40 17.63
N ASP A 173 20.04 6.34 17.37
CA ASP A 173 21.48 6.18 17.55
C ASP A 173 22.04 4.91 16.88
N LEU A 174 21.63 4.64 15.64
CA LEU A 174 22.03 3.44 14.90
C LEU A 174 23.25 3.65 13.98
N GLN A 175 23.91 4.79 14.02
CA GLN A 175 25.11 5.09 13.20
C GLN A 175 26.21 4.06 13.45
N GLY A 176 26.74 3.48 12.38
CA GLY A 176 27.77 2.44 12.42
C GLY A 176 27.29 1.09 12.97
N LYS A 177 26.03 0.95 13.35
CA LYS A 177 25.48 -0.32 13.80
C LYS A 177 24.98 -1.16 12.62
N ARG A 178 25.22 -2.47 12.73
CA ARG A 178 24.61 -3.47 11.84
C ARG A 178 23.28 -3.90 12.43
N VAL A 179 22.19 -3.78 11.66
CA VAL A 179 20.92 -4.44 11.97
C VAL A 179 20.84 -5.78 11.22
N GLY A 180 19.98 -6.67 11.65
CA GLY A 180 19.84 -7.99 11.03
C GLY A 180 19.56 -7.92 9.53
N GLU A 181 18.59 -7.07 9.13
CA GLU A 181 18.33 -6.76 7.70
C GLU A 181 17.50 -5.47 7.55
N VAL A 182 17.50 -4.91 6.34
CA VAL A 182 16.56 -3.88 5.90
C VAL A 182 15.66 -4.45 4.82
N VAL A 183 14.34 -4.41 5.01
CA VAL A 183 13.35 -4.90 4.04
C VAL A 183 12.40 -3.77 3.68
N ALA A 184 12.41 -3.34 2.44
CA ALA A 184 11.50 -2.30 1.96
C ALA A 184 11.13 -2.57 0.50
N GLY A 185 10.54 -1.61 -0.18
CA GLY A 185 10.29 -1.74 -1.61
C GLY A 185 9.48 -0.58 -2.16
N ALA A 186 9.20 -0.65 -3.46
CA ALA A 186 8.38 0.30 -4.17
C ALA A 186 7.51 -0.43 -5.20
N VAL A 187 6.36 0.16 -5.52
CA VAL A 187 5.48 -0.31 -6.60
C VAL A 187 5.96 0.22 -7.94
N LEU A 188 6.30 1.51 -7.99
CA LEU A 188 6.79 2.19 -9.20
C LEU A 188 8.31 2.29 -9.12
N LYS A 189 9.03 1.33 -9.73
CA LYS A 189 10.48 1.31 -9.78
C LYS A 189 11.00 1.51 -11.19
N LEU A 190 12.03 2.32 -11.34
CA LEU A 190 12.83 2.38 -12.56
C LEU A 190 13.72 1.13 -12.66
N SER A 191 14.06 0.70 -13.88
CA SER A 191 14.93 -0.45 -14.11
C SER A 191 16.33 -0.28 -13.51
N ARG A 192 16.80 0.95 -13.29
CA ARG A 192 18.05 1.27 -12.58
C ARG A 192 17.99 0.92 -11.08
N ASP A 193 16.79 0.86 -10.49
CA ASP A 193 16.55 0.61 -9.07
C ASP A 193 16.45 -0.90 -8.78
N LEU A 194 17.39 -1.69 -9.28
CA LEU A 194 17.36 -3.15 -9.24
C LEU A 194 17.17 -3.71 -7.82
N ASN A 195 17.92 -3.20 -6.85
CA ASN A 195 17.76 -3.44 -5.41
C ASN A 195 17.72 -2.10 -4.69
N LEU A 196 16.59 -1.43 -4.81
CA LEU A 196 16.32 -0.10 -4.26
C LEU A 196 16.68 0.00 -2.78
N THR A 197 16.21 -0.97 -1.99
CA THR A 197 16.41 -0.99 -0.53
C THR A 197 17.89 -1.09 -0.18
N ARG A 198 18.65 -1.90 -0.92
CA ARG A 198 20.09 -2.04 -0.68
C ARG A 198 20.83 -0.75 -0.99
N GLU A 199 20.54 -0.11 -2.11
CA GLU A 199 21.17 1.16 -2.50
C GLU A 199 20.83 2.27 -1.48
N ALA A 200 19.56 2.38 -1.06
CA ALA A 200 19.15 3.33 -0.03
C ALA A 200 19.85 3.04 1.32
N THR A 201 20.02 1.76 1.71
CA THR A 201 20.73 1.37 2.93
C THR A 201 22.20 1.78 2.89
N LEU A 202 22.87 1.59 1.75
CA LEU A 202 24.29 2.00 1.57
C LEU A 202 24.49 3.51 1.61
N ASN A 203 23.46 4.30 1.34
CA ASN A 203 23.47 5.75 1.48
C ASN A 203 23.22 6.25 2.91
N THR A 204 22.99 5.35 3.87
CA THR A 204 22.80 5.69 5.28
C THR A 204 24.09 5.54 6.09
N ALA A 205 24.03 5.98 7.35
CA ALA A 205 25.11 5.78 8.31
C ALA A 205 25.09 4.40 9.01
N LEU A 206 24.23 3.45 8.57
CA LEU A 206 24.27 2.07 9.04
C LEU A 206 25.58 1.38 8.62
N ASP A 207 25.98 0.33 9.37
CA ASP A 207 27.07 -0.53 8.93
C ASP A 207 26.78 -1.08 7.51
N PRO A 208 27.68 -0.90 6.54
CA PRO A 208 27.49 -1.37 5.17
C PRO A 208 27.36 -2.90 5.05
N GLN A 209 27.65 -3.67 6.09
CA GLN A 209 27.41 -5.10 6.15
C GLN A 209 25.94 -5.45 6.51
N THR A 210 25.07 -4.46 6.73
CA THR A 210 23.63 -4.68 6.92
C THR A 210 23.01 -5.23 5.65
N PRO A 211 22.46 -6.46 5.62
CA PRO A 211 21.79 -6.99 4.43
C PRO A 211 20.53 -6.18 4.11
N ALA A 212 20.18 -6.09 2.82
CA ALA A 212 18.95 -5.41 2.43
C ALA A 212 18.38 -5.96 1.12
N TYR A 213 17.05 -6.00 0.98
CA TYR A 213 16.37 -6.46 -0.23
C TYR A 213 14.97 -5.86 -0.38
N ASP A 214 14.44 -5.95 -1.61
CA ASP A 214 13.13 -5.43 -1.97
C ASP A 214 12.04 -6.49 -1.89
N VAL A 215 10.85 -6.06 -1.44
CA VAL A 215 9.58 -6.78 -1.63
C VAL A 215 8.60 -5.88 -2.39
N SER A 216 7.57 -6.47 -3.01
CA SER A 216 6.52 -5.72 -3.69
C SER A 216 5.18 -6.44 -3.59
N GLN A 217 4.19 -5.77 -3.00
CA GLN A 217 2.80 -6.20 -2.90
C GLN A 217 1.85 -4.99 -3.01
N ALA A 218 2.05 -4.17 -4.03
CA ALA A 218 1.28 -2.95 -4.24
C ALA A 218 1.15 -2.11 -2.94
N CYS A 219 -0.04 -1.63 -2.57
CA CYS A 219 -0.27 -0.84 -1.35
C CYS A 219 0.09 -1.58 -0.05
N GLY A 220 0.14 -2.91 -0.06
CA GLY A 220 0.51 -3.77 1.07
C GLY A 220 2.01 -3.91 1.29
N THR A 221 2.88 -3.40 0.40
CA THR A 221 4.33 -3.65 0.39
C THR A 221 4.98 -3.39 1.75
N GLY A 222 4.75 -2.23 2.37
CA GLY A 222 5.40 -1.90 3.64
C GLY A 222 4.99 -2.82 4.80
N LEU A 223 3.74 -3.28 4.83
CA LEU A 223 3.29 -4.22 5.85
C LEU A 223 3.77 -5.65 5.54
N GLN A 224 3.84 -6.05 4.26
CA GLN A 224 4.43 -7.32 3.86
C GLN A 224 5.95 -7.38 4.14
N ALA A 225 6.66 -6.27 3.95
CA ALA A 225 8.06 -6.13 4.38
C ALA A 225 8.21 -6.37 5.89
N THR A 226 7.25 -5.85 6.67
CA THR A 226 7.18 -6.07 8.12
C THR A 226 7.00 -7.55 8.45
N PHE A 227 6.09 -8.25 7.79
CA PHE A 227 5.86 -9.69 8.05
C PHE A 227 7.09 -10.53 7.71
N ALA A 228 7.74 -10.26 6.56
CA ALA A 228 8.93 -10.99 6.16
C ALA A 228 10.09 -10.89 7.17
N ALA A 229 10.28 -9.73 7.79
CA ALA A 229 11.30 -9.53 8.82
C ALA A 229 10.83 -10.04 10.19
N ALA A 230 9.56 -9.81 10.55
CA ALA A 230 8.98 -10.24 11.82
C ALA A 230 9.05 -11.77 11.99
N ASP A 231 8.72 -12.53 10.94
CA ASP A 231 8.81 -13.99 10.95
C ASP A 231 10.24 -14.48 11.19
N LYS A 232 11.25 -13.82 10.61
CA LYS A 232 12.66 -14.15 10.85
C LYS A 232 13.11 -13.80 12.27
N ILE A 233 12.62 -12.70 12.84
CA ILE A 233 12.87 -12.34 14.24
C ILE A 233 12.23 -13.38 15.16
N ALA A 234 10.96 -13.71 14.95
CA ALA A 234 10.22 -14.71 15.73
C ALA A 234 10.88 -16.10 15.69
N LEU A 235 11.50 -16.47 14.56
CA LEU A 235 12.27 -17.71 14.38
C LEU A 235 13.70 -17.63 14.95
N GLY A 236 14.15 -16.47 15.46
CA GLY A 236 15.51 -16.27 15.97
C GLY A 236 16.60 -16.29 14.90
N ILE A 237 16.26 -16.08 13.63
CA ILE A 237 17.22 -15.99 12.51
C ILE A 237 17.96 -14.66 12.54
N ILE A 238 17.27 -13.58 12.89
CA ILE A 238 17.79 -12.24 13.11
C ILE A 238 17.21 -11.68 14.41
N ASP A 239 17.86 -10.68 15.00
CA ASP A 239 17.45 -10.03 16.25
C ASP A 239 16.81 -8.67 16.04
N SER A 240 16.97 -8.08 14.86
CA SER A 240 16.50 -6.73 14.54
C SER A 240 16.30 -6.55 13.03
N ALA A 241 15.45 -5.62 12.65
CA ALA A 241 15.25 -5.25 11.24
C ALA A 241 14.74 -3.81 11.12
N ILE A 242 15.00 -3.18 9.97
CA ILE A 242 14.28 -1.97 9.54
C ILE A 242 13.39 -2.37 8.36
N VAL A 243 12.11 -2.02 8.45
CA VAL A 243 11.11 -2.38 7.44
C VAL A 243 10.41 -1.13 6.92
N GLY A 244 9.92 -1.15 5.67
CA GLY A 244 9.22 0.03 5.17
C GLY A 244 8.88 -0.01 3.69
N GLY A 245 8.82 1.18 3.10
CA GLY A 245 8.56 1.34 1.67
C GLY A 245 8.61 2.79 1.23
N VAL A 246 8.64 2.96 -0.07
CA VAL A 246 8.70 4.25 -0.76
C VAL A 246 7.95 4.17 -2.08
N ASP A 247 7.32 5.23 -2.49
CA ASP A 247 6.88 5.40 -3.88
C ASP A 247 6.90 6.87 -4.29
N THR A 248 7.13 7.09 -5.57
CA THR A 248 6.91 8.36 -6.25
C THR A 248 6.06 8.15 -7.48
N THR A 249 4.99 8.93 -7.60
CA THR A 249 4.20 9.05 -8.82
C THR A 249 4.66 10.21 -9.69
N SER A 250 5.52 11.09 -9.14
CA SER A 250 6.17 12.20 -9.86
C SER A 250 7.31 11.72 -10.76
N ASP A 251 8.13 10.76 -10.27
CA ASP A 251 9.22 10.09 -11.03
C ASP A 251 8.77 8.68 -11.46
N ALA A 252 7.55 8.57 -12.01
CA ALA A 252 7.02 7.30 -12.46
C ALA A 252 7.81 6.77 -13.68
N PRO A 253 8.09 5.46 -13.75
CA PRO A 253 8.89 4.89 -14.83
C PRO A 253 8.19 5.04 -16.18
N ILE A 254 8.81 5.78 -17.11
CA ILE A 254 8.44 5.80 -18.53
C ILE A 254 9.39 4.87 -19.25
N GLU A 255 8.85 3.82 -19.85
CA GLU A 255 9.62 2.77 -20.49
C GLU A 255 9.56 2.86 -22.01
N LEU A 256 10.55 2.27 -22.66
CA LEU A 256 10.46 2.02 -24.10
C LEU A 256 9.31 1.06 -24.38
N GLY A 257 8.48 1.39 -25.33
CA GLY A 257 7.44 0.48 -25.81
C GLY A 257 8.03 -0.83 -26.29
N ASP A 258 7.28 -1.93 -26.15
CA ASP A 258 7.75 -3.28 -26.49
C ASP A 258 8.23 -3.40 -27.94
N GLY A 259 7.60 -2.69 -28.88
CA GLY A 259 8.01 -2.65 -30.29
C GLY A 259 9.39 -2.03 -30.45
N LEU A 260 9.61 -0.83 -29.91
CA LEU A 260 10.91 -0.16 -29.95
C LEU A 260 11.99 -0.98 -29.23
N ARG A 261 11.70 -1.50 -28.04
CA ARG A 261 12.63 -2.34 -27.28
C ARG A 261 13.10 -3.56 -28.08
N LYS A 262 12.16 -4.28 -28.72
CA LYS A 262 12.48 -5.45 -29.58
C LYS A 262 13.32 -5.05 -30.80
N VAL A 263 13.03 -3.90 -31.43
CA VAL A 263 13.82 -3.37 -32.54
C VAL A 263 15.24 -3.04 -32.09
N LEU A 264 15.43 -2.36 -30.95
CA LEU A 264 16.75 -2.03 -30.40
C LEU A 264 17.58 -3.29 -30.09
N ILE A 265 16.98 -4.32 -29.50
CA ILE A 265 17.64 -5.62 -29.26
C ILE A 265 18.09 -6.27 -30.56
N LYS A 266 17.22 -6.28 -31.60
CA LYS A 266 17.57 -6.82 -32.92
C LYS A 266 18.68 -5.99 -33.60
N LEU A 267 18.67 -4.68 -33.45
CA LEU A 267 19.72 -3.80 -33.95
C LEU A 267 21.08 -4.08 -33.29
N GLY A 268 21.09 -4.29 -31.97
CA GLY A 268 22.31 -4.68 -31.24
C GLY A 268 22.87 -6.04 -31.66
N ALA A 269 21.99 -6.99 -31.99
CA ALA A 269 22.38 -8.33 -32.45
C ALA A 269 22.73 -8.37 -33.96
N ALA A 270 22.38 -7.35 -34.76
CA ALA A 270 22.55 -7.34 -36.20
C ALA A 270 24.02 -7.19 -36.62
N ARG A 271 24.52 -8.14 -37.41
CA ARG A 271 25.90 -8.15 -37.94
C ARG A 271 26.06 -7.48 -39.31
N THR A 272 24.94 -7.26 -40.03
CA THR A 272 24.95 -6.68 -41.39
C THR A 272 24.00 -5.48 -41.47
N ASN A 273 24.28 -4.54 -42.41
CA ASN A 273 23.41 -3.39 -42.64
C ASN A 273 22.00 -3.80 -43.12
N LYS A 274 21.90 -4.93 -43.85
CA LYS A 274 20.61 -5.49 -44.28
C LYS A 274 19.76 -5.91 -43.07
N GLN A 275 20.36 -6.59 -42.08
CA GLN A 275 19.66 -6.98 -40.83
C GLN A 275 19.24 -5.74 -40.03
N ARG A 276 20.10 -4.70 -39.97
CA ARG A 276 19.77 -3.45 -39.29
C ARG A 276 18.57 -2.74 -39.92
N LEU A 277 18.57 -2.64 -41.25
CA LEU A 277 17.44 -2.06 -41.97
C LEU A 277 16.16 -2.86 -41.78
N GLN A 278 16.23 -4.20 -41.83
CA GLN A 278 15.08 -5.06 -41.58
C GLN A 278 14.52 -4.92 -40.14
N ALA A 279 15.38 -4.69 -39.15
CA ALA A 279 14.93 -4.44 -37.77
C ALA A 279 14.23 -3.08 -37.67
N LEU A 280 14.76 -2.02 -38.27
CA LEU A 280 14.17 -0.67 -38.30
C LEU A 280 12.79 -0.64 -38.97
N LEU A 281 12.61 -1.39 -40.04
CA LEU A 281 11.31 -1.47 -40.77
C LEU A 281 10.20 -2.13 -39.92
N GLN A 282 10.53 -2.75 -38.78
CA GLN A 282 9.56 -3.34 -37.84
C GLN A 282 9.08 -2.36 -36.80
N LEU A 283 9.60 -1.13 -36.78
CA LEU A 283 9.20 -0.11 -35.79
C LEU A 283 7.80 0.42 -36.10
N ASP A 284 6.87 0.23 -35.16
CA ASP A 284 5.58 0.92 -35.18
C ASP A 284 5.69 2.20 -34.32
N PRO A 285 5.39 3.39 -34.87
CA PRO A 285 5.39 4.63 -34.09
C PRO A 285 4.48 4.62 -32.87
N LYS A 286 3.47 3.76 -32.82
CA LYS A 286 2.57 3.60 -31.67
C LYS A 286 3.21 2.86 -30.49
N ASP A 287 4.29 2.12 -30.76
CA ASP A 287 5.00 1.29 -29.78
C ASP A 287 6.32 1.93 -29.30
N LEU A 288 6.44 3.25 -29.36
CA LEU A 288 7.66 3.96 -28.97
C LEU A 288 7.83 4.06 -27.46
N ILE A 289 6.75 4.37 -26.74
CA ILE A 289 6.76 4.69 -25.31
C ILE A 289 5.66 3.90 -24.61
N ASN A 290 5.99 3.35 -23.45
CA ASN A 290 5.06 2.73 -22.54
C ASN A 290 5.05 3.51 -21.22
N ALA A 291 3.91 4.12 -20.89
CA ALA A 291 3.71 4.79 -19.61
C ALA A 291 3.04 3.84 -18.61
N PRO A 292 3.33 3.95 -17.30
CA PRO A 292 2.64 3.17 -16.27
C PRO A 292 1.12 3.35 -16.40
N ARG A 293 0.40 2.24 -16.44
CA ARG A 293 -1.07 2.27 -16.46
C ARG A 293 -1.59 2.34 -15.04
N ASN A 294 -2.41 3.34 -14.75
CA ASN A 294 -3.13 3.40 -13.48
C ASN A 294 -4.39 2.50 -13.55
N GLY A 295 -4.19 1.19 -13.67
CA GLY A 295 -5.29 0.24 -13.78
C GLY A 295 -4.81 -1.21 -13.72
N GLU A 296 -5.74 -2.07 -13.32
CA GLU A 296 -5.53 -3.52 -13.28
C GLU A 296 -5.29 -4.09 -14.69
N PRO A 297 -4.20 -4.83 -14.91
CA PRO A 297 -3.89 -5.38 -16.24
C PRO A 297 -4.97 -6.31 -16.80
N ARG A 298 -5.71 -7.01 -15.92
CA ARG A 298 -6.74 -7.99 -16.28
C ARG A 298 -8.04 -7.37 -16.73
N THR A 299 -8.42 -6.24 -16.14
CA THR A 299 -9.71 -5.59 -16.40
C THR A 299 -9.57 -4.29 -17.19
N GLY A 300 -8.39 -3.68 -17.16
CA GLY A 300 -8.14 -2.35 -17.72
C GLY A 300 -8.77 -1.20 -16.92
N LEU A 301 -9.49 -1.51 -15.84
CA LEU A 301 -10.11 -0.50 -14.96
C LEU A 301 -9.11 0.01 -13.93
N SER A 302 -9.19 1.30 -13.60
CA SER A 302 -8.44 1.87 -12.48
C SER A 302 -8.95 1.36 -11.13
N MET A 303 -8.13 1.50 -10.07
CA MET A 303 -8.54 1.17 -8.69
C MET A 303 -9.83 1.90 -8.32
N GLY A 304 -9.95 3.19 -8.69
CA GLY A 304 -11.14 3.99 -8.41
C GLY A 304 -12.38 3.53 -9.19
N GLU A 305 -12.24 3.07 -10.44
CA GLU A 305 -13.38 2.51 -11.19
C GLU A 305 -13.83 1.16 -10.61
N HIS A 306 -12.89 0.29 -10.18
CA HIS A 306 -13.23 -0.93 -9.44
C HIS A 306 -13.96 -0.60 -8.15
N GLN A 307 -13.45 0.36 -7.38
CA GLN A 307 -14.08 0.73 -6.11
C GLN A 307 -15.44 1.41 -6.31
N ALA A 308 -15.66 2.11 -7.43
CA ALA A 308 -16.97 2.67 -7.74
C ALA A 308 -18.04 1.58 -8.01
N ILE A 309 -17.63 0.41 -8.52
CA ILE A 309 -18.51 -0.76 -8.65
C ILE A 309 -18.84 -1.30 -7.25
N THR A 310 -17.81 -1.53 -6.43
CA THR A 310 -17.99 -2.05 -5.06
C THR A 310 -18.83 -1.10 -4.20
N ALA A 311 -18.66 0.23 -4.34
CA ALA A 311 -19.46 1.21 -3.63
C ALA A 311 -20.97 1.12 -3.95
N LEU A 312 -21.31 0.79 -5.20
CA LEU A 312 -22.70 0.53 -5.61
C LEU A 312 -23.22 -0.81 -5.07
N GLU A 313 -22.42 -1.85 -5.12
CA GLU A 313 -22.78 -3.19 -4.62
C GLU A 313 -23.13 -3.15 -3.12
N TRP A 314 -22.42 -2.34 -2.36
CA TRP A 314 -22.61 -2.18 -0.92
C TRP A 314 -23.45 -0.95 -0.54
N ASP A 315 -24.08 -0.29 -1.50
CA ASP A 315 -24.93 0.91 -1.32
C ASP A 315 -24.29 2.00 -0.43
N ILE A 316 -23.00 2.25 -0.66
CA ILE A 316 -22.24 3.23 0.13
C ILE A 316 -22.59 4.64 -0.28
N SER A 317 -23.26 5.39 0.59
CA SER A 317 -23.73 6.72 0.31
C SER A 317 -22.59 7.74 0.12
N ARG A 318 -22.85 8.81 -0.60
CA ARG A 318 -21.91 9.92 -0.81
C ARG A 318 -21.60 10.63 0.51
N GLU A 319 -22.61 10.84 1.33
CA GLU A 319 -22.53 11.53 2.61
C GLU A 319 -21.60 10.79 3.58
N ALA A 320 -21.74 9.45 3.71
CA ALA A 320 -20.88 8.64 4.56
C ALA A 320 -19.41 8.69 4.11
N GLN A 321 -19.16 8.69 2.79
CA GLN A 321 -17.82 8.81 2.24
C GLN A 321 -17.21 10.18 2.54
N ASP A 322 -17.96 11.27 2.37
CA ASP A 322 -17.49 12.62 2.62
C ASP A 322 -17.27 12.86 4.12
N GLU A 323 -18.10 12.28 5.01
CA GLU A 323 -17.91 12.33 6.45
C GLU A 323 -16.61 11.67 6.89
N LEU A 324 -16.31 10.47 6.39
CA LEU A 324 -15.06 9.78 6.68
C LEU A 324 -13.85 10.61 6.21
N ALA A 325 -13.93 11.22 5.03
CA ALA A 325 -12.88 12.07 4.51
C ALA A 325 -12.65 13.32 5.37
N VAL A 326 -13.72 14.01 5.79
CA VAL A 326 -13.63 15.16 6.68
C VAL A 326 -13.02 14.77 8.02
N ASN A 327 -13.42 13.63 8.59
CA ASN A 327 -12.90 13.14 9.86
C ASN A 327 -11.41 12.79 9.75
N SER A 328 -10.97 12.15 8.66
CA SER A 328 -9.55 11.86 8.41
C SER A 328 -8.71 13.15 8.43
N HIS A 329 -9.13 14.19 7.71
CA HIS A 329 -8.45 15.48 7.69
C HIS A 329 -8.41 16.19 9.05
N LYS A 330 -9.53 16.23 9.78
CA LYS A 330 -9.61 16.84 11.12
C LYS A 330 -8.75 16.09 12.13
N ASN A 331 -8.77 14.77 12.08
CA ASN A 331 -7.98 13.92 12.98
C ASN A 331 -6.48 14.12 12.76
N LEU A 332 -6.03 14.14 11.50
CA LEU A 332 -4.62 14.38 11.19
C LEU A 332 -4.18 15.80 11.57
N ALA A 333 -5.02 16.81 11.34
CA ALA A 333 -4.73 18.18 11.75
C ALA A 333 -4.53 18.26 13.27
N ARG A 334 -5.47 17.69 14.05
CA ARG A 334 -5.36 17.59 15.51
C ARG A 334 -4.10 16.85 15.95
N ALA A 335 -3.74 15.74 15.30
CA ALA A 335 -2.52 14.98 15.61
C ALA A 335 -1.25 15.83 15.44
N TYR A 336 -1.19 16.66 14.40
CA TYR A 336 -0.09 17.62 14.22
C TYR A 336 -0.08 18.72 15.29
N GLU A 337 -1.24 19.26 15.64
CA GLU A 337 -1.39 20.31 16.65
C GLU A 337 -1.00 19.83 18.06
N GLN A 338 -1.26 18.54 18.34
CA GLN A 338 -0.92 17.89 19.61
C GLN A 338 0.53 17.37 19.67
N GLY A 339 1.33 17.56 18.62
CA GLY A 339 2.72 17.07 18.56
C GLY A 339 2.83 15.55 18.41
N PHE A 340 1.73 14.85 18.08
CA PHE A 340 1.79 13.39 17.89
C PHE A 340 2.75 12.97 16.78
N MET A 341 2.93 13.80 15.76
CA MET A 341 3.77 13.51 14.60
C MET A 341 5.25 13.88 14.78
N ASP A 342 5.64 14.59 15.86
CA ASP A 342 6.95 15.23 15.98
C ASP A 342 8.13 14.23 15.99
N ASP A 343 7.97 13.06 16.58
CA ASP A 343 8.95 11.98 16.62
C ASP A 343 8.74 10.89 15.53
N LEU A 344 7.75 11.06 14.67
CA LEU A 344 7.45 10.17 13.54
C LEU A 344 7.87 10.75 12.19
N ILE A 345 8.20 12.03 12.13
CA ILE A 345 8.48 12.74 10.88
C ILE A 345 9.87 13.37 10.89
N THR A 346 10.60 13.13 9.81
CA THR A 346 11.81 13.86 9.46
C THR A 346 11.48 14.87 8.36
N PRO A 347 11.69 16.18 8.57
CA PRO A 347 11.51 17.18 7.52
C PRO A 347 12.34 16.86 6.28
N TYR A 348 11.76 17.04 5.10
CA TYR A 348 12.42 16.76 3.84
C TYR A 348 12.06 17.79 2.76
N LYS A 349 13.06 18.31 2.03
CA LYS A 349 12.91 19.33 0.97
C LYS A 349 11.96 20.47 1.35
N GLY A 350 12.07 20.97 2.59
CA GLY A 350 11.27 22.09 3.12
C GLY A 350 9.87 21.74 3.61
N LEU A 351 9.40 20.50 3.45
CA LEU A 351 8.17 20.06 4.06
C LEU A 351 8.40 19.57 5.50
N THR A 352 7.52 19.99 6.41
CA THR A 352 7.44 19.52 7.81
C THR A 352 6.12 18.81 8.09
N ARG A 353 5.15 18.89 7.18
CA ARG A 353 3.81 18.29 7.27
C ARG A 353 3.37 17.76 5.92
N ASP A 354 2.45 16.80 5.94
CA ASP A 354 1.83 16.27 4.72
C ASP A 354 1.13 17.40 3.95
N ASN A 355 1.50 17.62 2.69
CA ASN A 355 0.97 18.74 1.93
C ASN A 355 -0.43 18.50 1.34
N ASN A 356 -0.96 17.28 1.49
CA ASN A 356 -2.35 16.96 1.15
C ASN A 356 -3.34 17.38 2.25
N LEU A 357 -2.88 17.57 3.47
CA LEU A 357 -3.73 17.92 4.61
C LEU A 357 -4.56 19.19 4.35
N ARG A 358 -5.87 19.11 4.65
CA ARG A 358 -6.85 20.20 4.55
C ARG A 358 -7.60 20.34 5.88
N PRO A 359 -7.06 21.09 6.86
CA PRO A 359 -7.67 21.24 8.18
C PRO A 359 -9.08 21.87 8.12
N ASP A 360 -9.32 22.65 7.08
CA ASP A 360 -10.58 23.37 6.81
C ASP A 360 -11.62 22.54 6.02
N SER A 361 -11.44 21.23 5.91
CA SER A 361 -12.40 20.34 5.25
C SER A 361 -13.74 20.35 5.99
N SER A 362 -14.84 20.42 5.22
CA SER A 362 -16.19 20.35 5.75
C SER A 362 -17.14 19.64 4.78
N LEU A 363 -18.24 19.10 5.29
CA LEU A 363 -19.24 18.43 4.46
C LEU A 363 -19.80 19.35 3.38
N GLU A 364 -20.03 20.63 3.70
CA GLU A 364 -20.55 21.63 2.75
C GLU A 364 -19.58 21.90 1.60
N LYS A 365 -18.27 21.83 1.86
CA LYS A 365 -17.24 21.97 0.81
C LYS A 365 -17.20 20.72 -0.06
N LEU A 366 -17.21 19.53 0.54
CA LEU A 366 -17.10 18.26 -0.17
C LEU A 366 -18.35 17.98 -1.01
N ALA A 367 -19.56 18.30 -0.52
CA ALA A 367 -20.82 18.11 -1.23
C ALA A 367 -20.86 18.80 -2.63
N LYS A 368 -20.08 19.90 -2.80
CA LYS A 368 -19.98 20.64 -4.07
C LYS A 368 -19.10 19.94 -5.11
N LEU A 369 -18.33 18.94 -4.73
CA LEU A 369 -17.38 18.27 -5.64
C LEU A 369 -18.10 17.28 -6.56
N LYS A 370 -17.70 17.30 -7.83
CA LYS A 370 -18.21 16.35 -8.82
C LYS A 370 -17.51 15.00 -8.68
N PRO A 371 -18.23 13.89 -8.92
CA PRO A 371 -17.63 12.57 -8.98
C PRO A 371 -16.50 12.47 -10.02
N VAL A 372 -15.43 11.75 -9.65
CA VAL A 372 -14.27 11.49 -10.53
C VAL A 372 -14.22 10.04 -11.01
N PHE A 373 -14.81 9.10 -10.26
CA PHE A 373 -14.94 7.69 -10.62
C PHE A 373 -16.40 7.28 -10.71
N GLY A 374 -16.66 6.20 -11.47
CA GLY A 374 -18.01 5.68 -11.67
C GLY A 374 -18.95 6.65 -12.40
N LYS A 375 -18.45 7.55 -13.21
CA LYS A 375 -19.24 8.62 -13.89
C LYS A 375 -20.36 8.09 -14.77
N LYS A 376 -20.27 6.84 -15.21
CA LYS A 376 -21.30 6.18 -16.03
C LYS A 376 -22.38 5.50 -15.18
N ASN A 377 -22.20 5.43 -13.86
CA ASN A 377 -23.18 4.88 -12.94
C ASN A 377 -24.38 5.83 -12.83
N ALA A 378 -25.55 5.28 -12.51
CA ALA A 378 -26.75 6.08 -12.33
C ALA A 378 -26.63 7.13 -11.20
N ASN A 379 -25.88 6.80 -10.15
CA ASN A 379 -25.64 7.66 -9.00
C ASN A 379 -24.16 7.59 -8.54
N PRO A 380 -23.23 8.28 -9.21
CA PRO A 380 -21.82 8.22 -8.87
C PRO A 380 -21.53 9.01 -7.58
N THR A 381 -20.83 8.38 -6.63
CA THR A 381 -20.58 8.93 -5.29
C THR A 381 -19.12 9.31 -5.01
N MET A 382 -18.16 8.77 -5.79
CA MET A 382 -16.73 8.93 -5.50
C MET A 382 -16.13 10.19 -6.12
N THR A 383 -15.61 11.07 -5.27
CA THR A 383 -14.98 12.36 -5.64
C THR A 383 -13.48 12.35 -5.37
N ALA A 384 -12.79 13.40 -5.81
CA ALA A 384 -11.39 13.59 -5.48
C ALA A 384 -11.13 13.80 -3.96
N ALA A 385 -12.14 14.23 -3.18
CA ALA A 385 -11.97 14.45 -1.73
C ALA A 385 -12.18 13.18 -0.91
N ASN A 386 -13.00 12.22 -1.37
CA ASN A 386 -13.20 10.94 -0.70
C ASN A 386 -12.39 9.79 -1.34
N SER A 387 -11.34 10.16 -2.08
CA SER A 387 -10.36 9.28 -2.73
C SER A 387 -8.94 9.79 -2.44
N THR A 388 -7.97 8.90 -2.21
CA THR A 388 -6.59 9.34 -1.99
C THR A 388 -5.99 9.97 -3.24
N PRO A 389 -5.22 11.07 -3.11
CA PRO A 389 -4.46 11.60 -4.24
C PRO A 389 -3.22 10.75 -4.52
N LEU A 390 -2.71 10.83 -5.73
CA LEU A 390 -1.36 10.37 -6.05
C LEU A 390 -0.34 11.18 -5.27
N THR A 391 0.59 10.50 -4.60
CA THR A 391 1.56 11.11 -3.68
C THR A 391 2.90 10.41 -3.75
N ASP A 392 3.91 11.14 -3.27
CA ASP A 392 5.30 10.75 -3.15
C ASP A 392 5.68 10.69 -1.67
N GLY A 393 6.48 9.72 -1.25
CA GLY A 393 6.94 9.62 0.13
C GLY A 393 7.53 8.28 0.51
N ALA A 394 8.17 8.26 1.67
CA ALA A 394 8.82 7.07 2.24
C ALA A 394 8.54 6.96 3.73
N SER A 395 8.49 5.73 4.24
CA SER A 395 8.37 5.42 5.66
C SER A 395 9.18 4.18 6.03
N CYS A 396 9.64 4.10 7.27
CA CYS A 396 10.33 2.95 7.83
C CYS A 396 10.00 2.76 9.31
N VAL A 397 10.17 1.53 9.79
CA VAL A 397 9.90 1.11 11.16
C VAL A 397 11.03 0.20 11.63
N LEU A 398 11.49 0.40 12.86
CA LEU A 398 12.50 -0.42 13.51
C LEU A 398 11.82 -1.54 14.31
N LEU A 399 12.19 -2.77 14.02
CA LEU A 399 11.77 -3.97 14.72
C LEU A 399 12.94 -4.60 15.47
N GLY A 400 12.66 -5.31 16.55
CA GLY A 400 13.69 -6.07 17.26
C GLY A 400 13.11 -7.02 18.30
N THR A 401 14.00 -7.85 18.88
CA THR A 401 13.70 -8.60 20.10
C THR A 401 13.80 -7.69 21.32
N ASP A 402 13.25 -8.11 22.45
CA ASP A 402 13.38 -7.39 23.72
C ASP A 402 14.86 -7.26 24.14
N GLU A 403 15.65 -8.31 23.94
CA GLU A 403 17.09 -8.31 24.26
C GLU A 403 17.89 -7.35 23.37
N TRP A 404 17.55 -7.28 22.08
CA TRP A 404 18.19 -6.33 21.17
C TRP A 404 17.82 -4.89 21.53
N ALA A 405 16.56 -4.66 21.87
CA ALA A 405 16.07 -3.36 22.31
C ALA A 405 16.80 -2.88 23.58
N GLU A 406 16.86 -3.71 24.63
CA GLU A 406 17.55 -3.40 25.88
C GLU A 406 19.03 -3.09 25.66
N LYS A 407 19.74 -3.90 24.87
CA LYS A 407 21.14 -3.71 24.52
C LYS A 407 21.40 -2.37 23.83
N ASN A 408 20.41 -1.85 23.07
CA ASN A 408 20.52 -0.58 22.37
C ASN A 408 19.87 0.61 23.09
N GLY A 409 19.42 0.42 24.35
CA GLY A 409 18.78 1.46 25.14
C GLY A 409 17.39 1.86 24.64
N LEU A 410 16.72 0.97 23.90
CA LEU A 410 15.40 1.16 23.35
C LEU A 410 14.36 0.39 24.17
N ARG A 411 13.09 0.80 24.04
CA ARG A 411 11.96 0.11 24.65
C ARG A 411 10.88 -0.23 23.63
N PRO A 412 10.20 -1.34 23.74
CA PRO A 412 9.05 -1.69 22.91
C PRO A 412 7.92 -0.67 23.01
N LEU A 413 7.45 -0.19 21.86
CA LEU A 413 6.22 0.61 21.75
C LEU A 413 4.99 -0.29 21.75
N ALA A 414 5.03 -1.38 20.98
CA ALA A 414 4.05 -2.44 20.90
C ALA A 414 4.69 -3.70 20.30
N TYR A 415 3.96 -4.81 20.28
CA TYR A 415 4.41 -6.07 19.70
C TYR A 415 3.50 -6.49 18.55
N ILE A 416 4.08 -7.09 17.51
CA ILE A 416 3.34 -7.75 16.43
C ILE A 416 2.98 -9.15 16.93
N THR A 417 1.68 -9.45 17.08
CA THR A 417 1.22 -10.74 17.61
C THR A 417 0.60 -11.64 16.56
N ASN A 418 -0.01 -11.06 15.55
CA ASN A 418 -0.62 -11.80 14.45
C ASN A 418 -0.58 -11.01 13.16
N HIS A 419 -0.48 -11.70 12.03
CA HIS A 419 -0.66 -11.11 10.71
C HIS A 419 -1.32 -12.10 9.75
N GLU A 420 -1.93 -11.59 8.69
CA GLU A 420 -2.62 -12.39 7.68
C GLU A 420 -2.60 -11.69 6.32
N THR A 421 -2.54 -12.47 5.25
CA THR A 421 -2.66 -12.02 3.88
C THR A 421 -3.80 -12.75 3.18
N ALA A 422 -4.63 -12.03 2.44
CA ALA A 422 -5.69 -12.60 1.62
C ALA A 422 -5.63 -12.11 0.17
N ALA A 423 -6.27 -12.88 -0.70
CA ALA A 423 -6.57 -12.46 -2.06
C ALA A 423 -8.02 -12.85 -2.40
N VAL A 424 -8.63 -12.11 -3.34
CA VAL A 424 -9.99 -12.32 -3.83
C VAL A 424 -10.01 -12.51 -5.34
N ASP A 425 -10.99 -13.25 -5.82
CA ASP A 425 -11.23 -13.44 -7.26
C ASP A 425 -12.03 -12.27 -7.84
N PHE A 426 -11.35 -11.15 -8.10
CA PHE A 426 -11.95 -9.94 -8.67
C PHE A 426 -12.22 -10.02 -10.18
N ILE A 427 -11.79 -11.10 -10.84
CA ILE A 427 -12.01 -11.34 -12.28
C ILE A 427 -13.09 -12.38 -12.55
N GLY A 428 -13.62 -13.03 -11.51
CA GLY A 428 -14.68 -14.04 -11.62
C GLY A 428 -14.21 -15.35 -12.26
N LYS A 429 -12.95 -15.74 -12.08
CA LYS A 429 -12.39 -16.97 -12.64
C LYS A 429 -13.13 -18.22 -12.13
N ASN A 430 -13.63 -18.15 -10.89
CA ASN A 430 -14.39 -19.22 -10.26
C ASN A 430 -15.93 -19.02 -10.36
N GLY A 431 -16.39 -18.15 -11.28
CA GLY A 431 -17.79 -17.88 -11.52
C GLY A 431 -18.44 -16.83 -10.63
N VAL A 432 -17.74 -16.38 -9.59
CA VAL A 432 -18.18 -15.33 -8.67
C VAL A 432 -17.11 -14.27 -8.58
N THR A 433 -17.46 -13.03 -8.88
CA THR A 433 -16.53 -11.89 -8.71
C THR A 433 -16.64 -11.31 -7.30
N GLU A 434 -15.51 -10.84 -6.79
CA GLU A 434 -15.45 -10.06 -5.56
C GLU A 434 -14.92 -8.65 -5.85
N GLY A 435 -15.29 -7.66 -5.03
CA GLY A 435 -14.71 -6.33 -5.15
C GLY A 435 -13.20 -6.35 -5.04
N LEU A 436 -12.49 -5.67 -5.96
CA LEU A 436 -11.03 -5.71 -6.05
C LEU A 436 -10.34 -5.42 -4.71
N LEU A 437 -10.86 -4.48 -3.92
CA LEU A 437 -10.27 -4.02 -2.67
C LEU A 437 -10.88 -4.67 -1.42
N MET A 438 -11.65 -5.76 -1.59
CA MET A 438 -12.36 -6.44 -0.49
C MET A 438 -11.55 -7.56 0.20
N ALA A 439 -10.32 -7.84 -0.22
CA ALA A 439 -9.50 -8.87 0.41
C ALA A 439 -9.31 -8.73 1.93
N PRO A 440 -9.22 -7.52 2.54
CA PRO A 440 -9.21 -7.37 3.98
C PRO A 440 -10.46 -7.92 4.69
N ALA A 441 -11.63 -7.91 4.04
CA ALA A 441 -12.86 -8.48 4.59
C ALA A 441 -12.72 -9.99 4.85
N TYR A 442 -11.80 -10.66 4.13
CA TYR A 442 -11.46 -12.08 4.29
C TYR A 442 -10.25 -12.31 5.21
N ALA A 443 -9.24 -11.43 5.16
CA ALA A 443 -8.03 -11.58 5.96
C ALA A 443 -8.30 -11.40 7.45
N VAL A 444 -9.03 -10.35 7.83
CA VAL A 444 -9.31 -10.02 9.23
C VAL A 444 -10.01 -11.17 9.96
N PRO A 445 -11.13 -11.75 9.49
CA PRO A 445 -11.80 -12.84 10.21
C PRO A 445 -10.91 -14.08 10.37
N ARG A 446 -10.08 -14.42 9.39
CA ARG A 446 -9.12 -15.53 9.50
C ARG A 446 -8.07 -15.27 10.57
N MET A 447 -7.55 -14.05 10.62
CA MET A 447 -6.59 -13.62 11.62
C MET A 447 -7.21 -13.63 13.03
N LEU A 448 -8.41 -13.08 13.19
CA LEU A 448 -9.15 -13.06 14.46
C LEU A 448 -9.43 -14.47 14.99
N LYS A 449 -9.88 -15.39 14.11
CA LYS A 449 -10.10 -16.80 14.47
C LYS A 449 -8.83 -17.46 15.00
N ARG A 450 -7.68 -17.23 14.33
CA ARG A 450 -6.39 -17.78 14.78
C ARG A 450 -5.91 -17.16 16.09
N ALA A 451 -6.18 -15.87 16.31
CA ALA A 451 -5.83 -15.16 17.54
C ALA A 451 -6.80 -15.42 18.70
N GLY A 452 -7.97 -16.04 18.45
CA GLY A 452 -9.02 -16.23 19.47
C GLY A 452 -9.67 -14.92 19.90
N LEU A 453 -9.74 -13.92 19.00
CA LEU A 453 -10.26 -12.58 19.27
C LEU A 453 -11.55 -12.32 18.46
N SER A 454 -12.36 -11.41 19.00
CA SER A 454 -13.49 -10.79 18.28
C SER A 454 -13.10 -9.46 17.64
N LEU A 455 -13.89 -9.01 16.68
CA LEU A 455 -13.67 -7.72 16.02
C LEU A 455 -13.77 -6.54 17.01
N GLN A 456 -14.46 -6.69 18.13
CA GLN A 456 -14.68 -5.65 19.13
C GLN A 456 -13.56 -5.55 20.20
N ASP A 457 -12.58 -6.47 20.20
CA ASP A 457 -11.51 -6.54 21.23
C ASP A 457 -10.37 -5.53 21.04
N PHE A 458 -10.57 -4.53 20.19
CA PHE A 458 -9.55 -3.56 19.82
C PHE A 458 -9.83 -2.17 20.38
N ASP A 459 -8.75 -1.48 20.75
CA ASP A 459 -8.74 -0.09 21.19
C ASP A 459 -8.58 0.89 20.02
N PHE A 460 -7.90 0.45 18.95
CA PHE A 460 -7.67 1.22 17.75
C PHE A 460 -7.85 0.36 16.50
N TYR A 461 -8.45 0.95 15.46
CA TYR A 461 -8.56 0.40 14.12
C TYR A 461 -7.84 1.33 13.15
N GLU A 462 -6.72 0.89 12.62
CA GLU A 462 -5.95 1.60 11.60
C GLU A 462 -6.22 0.97 10.25
N ILE A 463 -7.26 1.43 9.58
CA ILE A 463 -7.68 0.94 8.26
C ILE A 463 -7.18 1.91 7.19
N HIS A 464 -6.44 1.39 6.22
CA HIS A 464 -5.99 2.17 5.08
C HIS A 464 -7.19 2.71 4.28
N GLU A 465 -7.19 4.01 4.06
CA GLU A 465 -8.25 4.73 3.34
C GLU A 465 -7.84 4.96 1.88
N ALA A 466 -7.71 3.89 1.07
CA ALA A 466 -7.49 4.06 -0.36
C ALA A 466 -8.62 4.92 -0.99
N PHE A 467 -9.83 4.62 -0.57
CA PHE A 467 -11.07 5.36 -0.83
C PHE A 467 -11.93 5.28 0.42
N ALA A 468 -12.70 6.32 0.72
CA ALA A 468 -13.64 6.28 1.83
C ALA A 468 -14.65 5.13 1.64
N SER A 469 -15.14 4.94 0.42
CA SER A 469 -16.05 3.83 0.06
C SER A 469 -15.43 2.46 0.32
N GLN A 470 -14.12 2.27 0.13
CA GLN A 470 -13.46 0.98 0.38
C GLN A 470 -13.49 0.62 1.88
N VAL A 471 -13.18 1.58 2.76
CA VAL A 471 -13.29 1.37 4.20
C VAL A 471 -14.72 0.99 4.58
N LEU A 472 -15.69 1.79 4.11
CA LEU A 472 -17.11 1.60 4.42
C LEU A 472 -17.66 0.28 3.87
N SER A 473 -17.27 -0.16 2.65
CA SER A 473 -17.66 -1.46 2.10
C SER A 473 -17.09 -2.62 2.93
N THR A 474 -15.85 -2.50 3.41
CA THR A 474 -15.25 -3.52 4.27
C THR A 474 -16.00 -3.61 5.61
N LEU A 475 -16.35 -2.48 6.23
CA LEU A 475 -17.12 -2.45 7.47
C LEU A 475 -18.53 -3.02 7.26
N ALA A 476 -19.21 -2.65 6.17
CA ALA A 476 -20.53 -3.17 5.83
C ALA A 476 -20.50 -4.70 5.64
N ALA A 477 -19.44 -5.24 5.00
CA ALA A 477 -19.29 -6.68 4.82
C ALA A 477 -19.14 -7.43 6.15
N TRP A 478 -18.46 -6.85 7.15
CA TRP A 478 -18.38 -7.46 8.48
C TRP A 478 -19.68 -7.38 9.29
N GLU A 479 -20.55 -6.45 8.96
CA GLU A 479 -21.89 -6.27 9.58
C GLU A 479 -22.99 -7.08 8.86
N ASP A 480 -22.72 -7.63 7.67
CA ASP A 480 -23.71 -8.37 6.87
C ASP A 480 -23.68 -9.88 7.19
N ASP A 481 -24.79 -10.40 7.71
CA ASP A 481 -24.93 -11.83 8.05
C ASP A 481 -24.79 -12.72 6.82
N THR A 482 -25.33 -12.30 5.68
CA THR A 482 -25.31 -13.09 4.44
C THR A 482 -23.89 -13.23 3.91
N PHE A 483 -23.15 -12.13 3.85
CA PHE A 483 -21.74 -12.17 3.46
C PHE A 483 -20.90 -13.03 4.43
N CYS A 484 -21.08 -12.83 5.73
CA CYS A 484 -20.33 -13.56 6.74
C CYS A 484 -20.60 -15.06 6.71
N GLN A 485 -21.85 -15.46 6.52
CA GLN A 485 -22.22 -16.88 6.42
C GLN A 485 -21.78 -17.51 5.09
N GLN A 486 -22.13 -16.90 3.97
CA GLN A 486 -21.94 -17.52 2.65
C GLN A 486 -20.50 -17.38 2.14
N ARG A 487 -19.82 -16.26 2.46
CA ARG A 487 -18.49 -15.96 1.94
C ARG A 487 -17.37 -16.28 2.92
N LEU A 488 -17.61 -16.08 4.22
CA LEU A 488 -16.60 -16.30 5.26
C LEU A 488 -16.78 -17.62 6.01
N GLY A 489 -17.92 -18.30 5.84
CA GLY A 489 -18.25 -19.53 6.55
C GLY A 489 -18.43 -19.34 8.06
N LEU A 490 -18.89 -18.17 8.47
CA LEU A 490 -19.16 -17.83 9.87
C LEU A 490 -20.63 -18.13 10.19
N GLU A 491 -20.95 -18.32 11.45
CA GLU A 491 -22.34 -18.54 11.90
C GLU A 491 -23.18 -17.26 11.82
N LYS A 492 -22.57 -16.11 11.99
CA LYS A 492 -23.21 -14.78 11.98
C LYS A 492 -22.20 -13.70 11.58
N ALA A 493 -22.71 -12.47 11.41
CA ALA A 493 -21.86 -11.29 11.19
C ALA A 493 -20.81 -11.11 12.29
N LEU A 494 -19.63 -10.56 11.92
CA LEU A 494 -18.60 -10.16 12.87
C LEU A 494 -19.09 -8.99 13.76
N GLY A 495 -20.02 -8.19 13.23
CA GLY A 495 -20.59 -7.01 13.87
C GLY A 495 -19.81 -5.73 13.55
N SER A 496 -20.29 -4.64 14.14
CA SER A 496 -19.72 -3.30 13.93
C SER A 496 -18.50 -3.03 14.82
N ILE A 497 -17.65 -2.12 14.34
CA ILE A 497 -16.59 -1.51 15.15
C ILE A 497 -17.10 -0.21 15.78
N ASP A 498 -16.47 0.20 16.87
CA ASP A 498 -16.62 1.57 17.39
C ASP A 498 -15.88 2.55 16.47
N LYS A 499 -16.63 3.31 15.67
CA LYS A 499 -16.06 4.28 14.71
C LYS A 499 -15.25 5.40 15.37
N SER A 500 -15.44 5.65 16.68
CA SER A 500 -14.61 6.61 17.41
C SER A 500 -13.17 6.17 17.61
N LYS A 501 -12.92 4.87 17.43
CA LYS A 501 -11.59 4.24 17.50
C LYS A 501 -10.94 4.06 16.10
N LEU A 502 -11.65 4.44 15.03
CA LEU A 502 -11.16 4.30 13.65
C LEU A 502 -10.30 5.49 13.25
N ASN A 503 -9.05 5.23 12.84
CA ASN A 503 -8.12 6.21 12.27
C ASN A 503 -8.08 7.50 13.10
N VAL A 504 -7.92 7.36 14.41
CA VAL A 504 -8.06 8.45 15.39
C VAL A 504 -7.11 9.62 15.16
N ASN A 505 -5.99 9.40 14.48
CA ASN A 505 -5.03 10.44 14.08
C ASN A 505 -5.04 10.71 12.56
N GLY A 506 -6.16 10.37 11.89
CA GLY A 506 -6.30 10.47 10.44
C GLY A 506 -5.52 9.40 9.68
N SER A 507 -5.85 9.18 8.41
CA SER A 507 -5.19 8.18 7.59
C SER A 507 -4.95 8.69 6.16
N SER A 508 -5.03 7.83 5.16
CA SER A 508 -4.52 8.10 3.82
C SER A 508 -5.27 9.17 3.04
N LEU A 509 -6.57 9.39 3.29
CA LEU A 509 -7.32 10.49 2.67
C LEU A 509 -6.72 11.85 3.03
N ALA A 510 -6.23 12.01 4.26
CA ALA A 510 -5.63 13.25 4.73
C ALA A 510 -4.12 13.30 4.46
N ALA A 511 -3.36 12.25 4.81
CA ALA A 511 -1.92 12.22 4.68
C ALA A 511 -1.45 12.03 3.23
N GLY A 512 -2.20 11.29 2.42
CA GLY A 512 -1.78 10.79 1.14
C GLY A 512 -1.41 9.30 1.19
N HIS A 513 -1.13 8.72 0.01
CA HIS A 513 -0.89 7.29 -0.17
C HIS A 513 0.24 7.03 -1.17
N PRO A 514 1.52 7.18 -0.77
CA PRO A 514 2.64 6.71 -1.58
C PRO A 514 2.74 5.18 -1.44
N PHE A 515 1.91 4.48 -2.10
CA PHE A 515 1.69 3.02 -2.14
C PHE A 515 2.46 2.22 -1.08
N ALA A 516 3.72 1.83 -1.36
CA ALA A 516 4.53 1.01 -0.46
C ALA A 516 4.86 1.67 0.89
N ALA A 517 4.87 3.01 0.97
CA ALA A 517 5.17 3.73 2.22
C ALA A 517 4.00 3.69 3.23
N THR A 518 2.79 3.32 2.80
CA THR A 518 1.59 3.39 3.65
C THR A 518 1.64 2.42 4.81
N GLY A 519 2.16 1.21 4.61
CA GLY A 519 2.25 0.19 5.65
C GLY A 519 3.10 0.63 6.85
N GLY A 520 4.29 1.17 6.59
CA GLY A 520 5.18 1.66 7.65
C GLY A 520 4.59 2.85 8.41
N ARG A 521 3.91 3.79 7.69
CA ARG A 521 3.19 4.89 8.33
C ARG A 521 2.13 4.41 9.31
N ILE A 522 1.27 3.50 8.87
CA ILE A 522 0.16 2.96 9.68
C ILE A 522 0.72 2.19 10.88
N LEU A 523 1.72 1.34 10.66
CA LEU A 523 2.35 0.53 11.70
C LEU A 523 2.95 1.40 12.82
N ALA A 524 3.72 2.43 12.44
CA ALA A 524 4.32 3.36 13.40
C ALA A 524 3.26 4.16 14.17
N THR A 525 2.19 4.60 13.50
CA THR A 525 1.07 5.31 14.13
C THR A 525 0.36 4.43 15.16
N ALA A 526 0.00 3.20 14.79
CA ALA A 526 -0.68 2.25 15.68
C ALA A 526 0.18 1.89 16.90
N ALA A 527 1.47 1.63 16.70
CA ALA A 527 2.39 1.32 17.79
C ALA A 527 2.51 2.49 18.79
N LYS A 528 2.62 3.72 18.28
CA LYS A 528 2.68 4.91 19.15
C LYS A 528 1.37 5.17 19.89
N LEU A 529 0.22 4.94 19.26
CA LEU A 529 -1.09 5.03 19.93
C LEU A 529 -1.18 4.07 21.11
N LEU A 530 -0.76 2.81 20.92
CA LEU A 530 -0.73 1.82 21.98
C LEU A 530 0.25 2.19 23.09
N ASP A 531 1.43 2.69 22.73
CA ASP A 531 2.43 3.15 23.68
C ASP A 531 1.91 4.30 24.55
N GLN A 532 1.27 5.30 23.96
CA GLN A 532 0.67 6.42 24.71
C GLN A 532 -0.50 5.97 25.60
N LYS A 533 -1.27 4.98 25.15
CA LYS A 533 -2.33 4.38 25.97
C LYS A 533 -1.78 3.51 27.11
N GLY A 534 -0.61 2.91 26.91
CA GLY A 534 0.08 2.05 27.88
C GLY A 534 -0.35 0.58 27.88
N SER A 535 -1.42 0.21 27.18
CA SER A 535 -1.90 -1.17 27.03
C SER A 535 -2.94 -1.27 25.92
N GLY A 536 -3.27 -2.48 25.47
CA GLY A 536 -4.40 -2.74 24.58
C GLY A 536 -3.99 -3.30 23.22
N ARG A 537 -4.93 -3.25 22.24
CA ARG A 537 -4.78 -3.85 20.92
C ARG A 537 -5.11 -2.86 19.81
N ALA A 538 -4.39 -2.97 18.71
CA ALA A 538 -4.70 -2.27 17.46
C ALA A 538 -4.83 -3.28 16.32
N LEU A 539 -5.86 -3.10 15.49
CA LEU A 539 -6.08 -3.81 14.23
C LEU A 539 -5.61 -2.96 13.08
N ILE A 540 -4.69 -3.47 12.27
CA ILE A 540 -4.25 -2.84 11.02
C ILE A 540 -4.83 -3.59 9.83
N SER A 541 -5.37 -2.86 8.85
CA SER A 541 -5.96 -3.44 7.64
C SER A 541 -5.65 -2.59 6.42
N ILE A 542 -5.02 -3.20 5.39
CA ILE A 542 -4.62 -2.54 4.16
C ILE A 542 -5.09 -3.36 2.96
N CYS A 543 -5.91 -2.76 2.09
CA CYS A 543 -6.23 -3.32 0.78
C CYS A 543 -5.08 -3.04 -0.21
N ALA A 544 -4.92 -3.91 -1.20
CA ALA A 544 -3.88 -3.78 -2.21
C ALA A 544 -4.38 -4.15 -3.60
N ALA A 545 -3.83 -3.52 -4.62
CA ALA A 545 -4.07 -3.86 -6.01
C ALA A 545 -3.79 -5.35 -6.29
N GLY A 546 -4.41 -5.90 -7.33
CA GLY A 546 -4.34 -7.33 -7.64
C GLY A 546 -5.29 -8.17 -6.79
N GLY A 547 -6.29 -7.55 -6.15
CA GLY A 547 -7.28 -8.24 -5.31
C GLY A 547 -6.69 -8.74 -4.00
N GLN A 548 -5.71 -8.04 -3.41
CA GLN A 548 -5.00 -8.48 -2.21
C GLN A 548 -5.30 -7.61 -1.00
N GLY A 549 -5.00 -8.14 0.18
CA GLY A 549 -5.10 -7.43 1.45
C GLY A 549 -4.15 -7.99 2.49
N VAL A 550 -3.57 -7.12 3.31
CA VAL A 550 -2.65 -7.46 4.40
C VAL A 550 -3.16 -6.87 5.70
N THR A 551 -3.14 -7.65 6.77
CA THR A 551 -3.69 -7.28 8.07
C THR A 551 -2.76 -7.71 9.20
N CYS A 552 -2.80 -6.99 10.32
CA CYS A 552 -1.91 -7.23 11.45
C CYS A 552 -2.60 -6.86 12.76
N ILE A 553 -2.25 -7.56 13.84
CA ILE A 553 -2.62 -7.23 15.22
C ILE A 553 -1.37 -6.78 15.96
N LEU A 554 -1.48 -5.62 16.61
CA LEU A 554 -0.50 -5.14 17.57
C LEU A 554 -1.07 -5.21 18.98
N GLU A 555 -0.21 -5.53 19.96
CA GLU A 555 -0.54 -5.53 21.39
C GLU A 555 0.53 -4.78 22.21
N LYS A 556 0.06 -4.13 23.29
CA LYS A 556 0.91 -3.47 24.29
C LYS A 556 0.56 -3.98 25.66
#